data_bc97affbbf279ab780d2d26e35792ab5
#
_entry.id   bc97affbbf279ab780d2d26e35792ab5
#
_cell.length_a   1.000
_cell.length_b   1.000
_cell.length_c   1.000
_cell.angle_alpha   90.00
_cell.angle_beta   90.00
_cell.angle_gamma   90.00
#
_symmetry.space_group_name_H-M   'P 1'
#
loop_
_entity.id
_entity.type
_entity.pdbx_description
1 polymer ?
#
loop_
_entity_poly.entity_id
_entity_poly.type
_entity_poly.pdbx_seq_one_letter_code
_entity_poly.pdbx_strand_id
1 'polypeptide(L)'
;MISAARVVVGDGFPLALQVDAEIPIGKGLGSSAAASVAGIAAALRLTGEKPSHDRVYRLAVELEGHADNVAAAVYGGLSLVPAEGMPLRLPIHPGLQVVLAVPDSHLLTEQARRVIEHSHPQDRVLRSLSRVSALTAGLITGDPDLLGAAHGDEIHEQPRDEISPEVAGLIEVGKRAGALHAARSGAGPSVIAFCTSDSRERVAAAFTEAGVDALTPQLATTGLV
;
A
#
# COMPACT_ATOMS: atom_id res chain seq x y z
N MET A 1 8.34 -4.62 -14.90
CA MET A 1 9.36 -5.63 -14.55
C MET A 1 10.52 -5.69 -15.54
N ILE A 2 10.31 -5.87 -16.84
CA ILE A 2 11.43 -5.86 -17.83
C ILE A 2 12.22 -4.55 -17.76
N SER A 3 11.54 -3.40 -17.77
CA SER A 3 12.20 -2.09 -17.62
C SER A 3 13.01 -1.98 -16.32
N ALA A 4 12.51 -2.56 -15.24
CA ALA A 4 13.20 -2.60 -13.96
C ALA A 4 14.47 -3.48 -14.00
N ALA A 5 14.41 -4.63 -14.65
CA ALA A 5 15.60 -5.46 -14.85
C ALA A 5 16.65 -4.75 -15.71
N ARG A 6 16.25 -4.00 -16.73
CA ARG A 6 17.16 -3.22 -17.60
C ARG A 6 17.93 -2.13 -16.88
N VAL A 7 17.44 -1.61 -15.78
CA VAL A 7 18.19 -0.67 -14.91
C VAL A 7 19.53 -1.29 -14.45
N VAL A 8 19.57 -2.63 -14.32
CA VAL A 8 20.78 -3.37 -13.88
C VAL A 8 21.60 -3.87 -15.06
N VAL A 9 20.96 -4.51 -16.04
CA VAL A 9 21.69 -5.21 -17.13
C VAL A 9 21.84 -4.41 -18.42
N GLY A 10 21.18 -3.26 -18.53
CA GLY A 10 21.17 -2.43 -19.72
C GLY A 10 20.20 -2.91 -20.82
N ASP A 11 19.93 -2.02 -21.79
CA ASP A 11 18.92 -2.25 -22.84
C ASP A 11 19.30 -3.33 -23.85
N GLY A 12 20.58 -3.54 -24.07
CA GLY A 12 21.11 -4.53 -25.04
C GLY A 12 21.10 -5.97 -24.53
N PHE A 13 20.78 -6.21 -23.25
CA PHE A 13 20.79 -7.55 -22.68
C PHE A 13 19.52 -8.32 -23.05
N PRO A 14 19.62 -9.54 -23.62
CA PRO A 14 18.45 -10.34 -23.95
C PRO A 14 17.78 -10.85 -22.67
N LEU A 15 16.53 -10.38 -22.42
CA LEU A 15 15.74 -10.77 -21.25
C LEU A 15 14.45 -11.46 -21.66
N ALA A 16 14.18 -12.59 -21.02
CA ALA A 16 12.85 -13.22 -20.98
C ALA A 16 12.47 -13.40 -19.50
N LEU A 17 11.31 -12.89 -19.12
CA LEU A 17 10.80 -12.98 -17.75
C LEU A 17 9.48 -13.72 -17.76
N GLN A 18 9.38 -14.73 -16.89
CA GLN A 18 8.11 -15.33 -16.52
C GLN A 18 7.71 -14.76 -15.16
N VAL A 19 6.48 -14.30 -15.05
CA VAL A 19 5.94 -13.67 -13.83
C VAL A 19 4.73 -14.46 -13.38
N ASP A 20 4.76 -14.86 -12.11
CA ASP A 20 3.61 -15.37 -11.40
C ASP A 20 3.28 -14.37 -10.30
N ALA A 21 2.10 -13.75 -10.37
CA ALA A 21 1.74 -12.63 -9.51
C ALA A 21 0.31 -12.76 -9.00
N GLU A 22 0.16 -12.78 -7.69
CA GLU A 22 -1.14 -12.79 -7.02
C GLU A 22 -1.70 -11.38 -6.74
N ILE A 23 -0.86 -10.33 -6.86
CA ILE A 23 -1.27 -8.95 -6.58
C ILE A 23 -2.09 -8.39 -7.75
N PRO A 24 -3.37 -8.05 -7.55
CA PRO A 24 -4.21 -7.45 -8.60
C PRO A 24 -3.62 -6.15 -9.15
N ILE A 25 -3.56 -6.04 -10.48
CA ILE A 25 -2.95 -4.89 -11.17
C ILE A 25 -3.92 -3.71 -11.23
N GLY A 26 -3.43 -2.49 -10.97
CA GLY A 26 -4.23 -1.26 -11.08
C GLY A 26 -5.26 -1.08 -9.97
N LYS A 27 -5.09 -1.76 -8.83
CA LYS A 27 -6.02 -1.76 -7.70
C LYS A 27 -5.50 -0.98 -6.47
N GLY A 28 -4.36 -0.30 -6.56
CA GLY A 28 -3.76 0.40 -5.41
C GLY A 28 -3.10 -0.51 -4.38
N LEU A 29 -2.76 -1.75 -4.78
CA LEU A 29 -2.15 -2.76 -3.92
C LEU A 29 -0.63 -2.90 -4.09
N GLY A 30 0.03 -1.92 -4.72
CA GLY A 30 1.49 -1.90 -4.85
C GLY A 30 2.08 -2.82 -5.92
N SER A 31 1.27 -3.35 -6.87
CA SER A 31 1.71 -4.27 -7.92
C SER A 31 2.88 -3.73 -8.76
N SER A 32 2.91 -2.44 -9.10
CA SER A 32 4.02 -1.81 -9.85
C SER A 32 5.32 -1.87 -9.07
N ALA A 33 5.32 -1.42 -7.83
CA ALA A 33 6.50 -1.44 -6.97
C ALA A 33 7.01 -2.87 -6.73
N ALA A 34 6.12 -3.83 -6.50
CA ALA A 34 6.48 -5.24 -6.35
C ALA A 34 7.14 -5.78 -7.63
N ALA A 35 6.60 -5.44 -8.81
CA ALA A 35 7.17 -5.83 -10.10
C ALA A 35 8.55 -5.19 -10.34
N SER A 36 8.73 -3.93 -9.95
CA SER A 36 10.02 -3.23 -10.09
C SER A 36 11.08 -3.83 -9.15
N VAL A 37 10.73 -4.07 -7.89
CA VAL A 37 11.59 -4.72 -6.90
C VAL A 37 12.01 -6.11 -7.38
N ALA A 38 11.06 -6.93 -7.81
CA ALA A 38 11.34 -8.29 -8.30
C ALA A 38 12.23 -8.28 -9.55
N GLY A 39 11.97 -7.38 -10.51
CA GLY A 39 12.77 -7.25 -11.73
C GLY A 39 14.22 -6.84 -11.46
N ILE A 40 14.44 -5.87 -10.58
CA ILE A 40 15.78 -5.43 -10.18
C ILE A 40 16.50 -6.56 -9.45
N ALA A 41 15.85 -7.20 -8.49
CA ALA A 41 16.46 -8.29 -7.71
C ALA A 41 16.84 -9.49 -8.58
N ALA A 42 15.98 -9.87 -9.53
CA ALA A 42 16.26 -10.93 -10.48
C ALA A 42 17.47 -10.59 -11.38
N ALA A 43 17.55 -9.36 -11.87
CA ALA A 43 18.66 -8.91 -12.71
C ALA A 43 19.99 -8.86 -11.95
N LEU A 44 19.99 -8.40 -10.69
CA LEU A 44 21.19 -8.46 -9.84
C LEU A 44 21.68 -9.92 -9.66
N ARG A 45 20.77 -10.87 -9.40
CA ARG A 45 21.12 -12.28 -9.30
C ARG A 45 21.67 -12.82 -10.62
N LEU A 46 21.08 -12.42 -11.75
CA LEU A 46 21.52 -12.83 -13.08
C LEU A 46 22.95 -12.37 -13.39
N THR A 47 23.36 -11.21 -12.89
CA THR A 47 24.74 -10.68 -13.02
C THR A 47 25.71 -11.23 -11.97
N GLY A 48 25.27 -12.16 -11.12
CA GLY A 48 26.09 -12.75 -10.06
C GLY A 48 26.18 -11.89 -8.79
N GLU A 49 25.40 -10.83 -8.71
CA GLU A 49 25.33 -9.97 -7.52
C GLU A 49 24.25 -10.44 -6.55
N LYS A 50 24.55 -10.43 -5.25
CA LYS A 50 23.52 -10.66 -4.23
C LYS A 50 22.69 -9.39 -4.05
N PRO A 51 21.35 -9.43 -4.29
CA PRO A 51 20.50 -8.27 -4.07
C PRO A 51 20.46 -7.94 -2.57
N SER A 52 20.93 -6.73 -2.20
CA SER A 52 20.72 -6.19 -0.86
C SER A 52 19.47 -5.33 -0.85
N HIS A 53 18.74 -5.31 0.26
CA HIS A 53 17.54 -4.49 0.42
C HIS A 53 17.80 -3.03 0.05
N ASP A 54 18.86 -2.43 0.57
CA ASP A 54 19.20 -1.03 0.33
C ASP A 54 19.47 -0.72 -1.14
N ARG A 55 20.18 -1.62 -1.85
CA ARG A 55 20.47 -1.42 -3.27
C ARG A 55 19.20 -1.55 -4.11
N VAL A 56 18.41 -2.59 -3.87
CA VAL A 56 17.14 -2.79 -4.58
C VAL A 56 16.18 -1.64 -4.31
N TYR A 57 16.08 -1.18 -3.06
CA TYR A 57 15.26 -0.05 -2.68
C TYR A 57 15.64 1.22 -3.45
N ARG A 58 16.91 1.61 -3.46
CA ARG A 58 17.38 2.82 -4.15
C ARG A 58 17.07 2.78 -5.65
N LEU A 59 17.39 1.67 -6.32
CA LEU A 59 17.12 1.51 -7.76
C LEU A 59 15.61 1.51 -8.07
N ALA A 60 14.81 0.88 -7.23
CA ALA A 60 13.37 0.83 -7.40
C ALA A 60 12.70 2.20 -7.15
N VAL A 61 13.16 2.96 -6.16
CA VAL A 61 12.67 4.33 -5.90
C VAL A 61 13.00 5.27 -7.07
N GLU A 62 14.21 5.19 -7.62
CA GLU A 62 14.61 5.98 -8.79
C GLU A 62 13.71 5.67 -10.00
N LEU A 63 13.36 4.41 -10.21
CA LEU A 63 12.50 3.98 -11.31
C LEU A 63 11.03 4.37 -11.11
N GLU A 64 10.48 4.16 -9.91
CA GLU A 64 9.06 4.39 -9.60
C GLU A 64 8.75 5.87 -9.32
N GLY A 65 9.76 6.66 -8.92
CA GLY A 65 9.59 8.06 -8.52
C GLY A 65 8.92 8.26 -7.16
N HIS A 66 8.75 7.19 -6.38
CA HIS A 66 8.16 7.23 -5.04
C HIS A 66 8.64 6.06 -4.16
N ALA A 67 8.71 6.31 -2.86
CA ALA A 67 9.38 5.42 -1.93
C ALA A 67 8.44 4.51 -1.10
N ASP A 68 7.18 4.89 -0.93
CA ASP A 68 6.21 4.27 -0.03
C ASP A 68 5.95 2.79 -0.33
N ASN A 69 5.40 2.48 -1.51
CA ASN A 69 5.13 1.11 -1.94
C ASN A 69 6.42 0.29 -2.13
N VAL A 70 7.49 0.95 -2.57
CA VAL A 70 8.80 0.31 -2.72
C VAL A 70 9.36 -0.14 -1.37
N ALA A 71 9.23 0.70 -0.33
CA ALA A 71 9.67 0.34 1.01
C ALA A 71 8.93 -0.91 1.52
N ALA A 72 7.61 -0.95 1.38
CA ALA A 72 6.82 -2.11 1.78
C ALA A 72 7.20 -3.38 1.00
N ALA A 73 7.42 -3.28 -0.31
CA ALA A 73 7.82 -4.42 -1.15
C ALA A 73 9.22 -4.95 -0.80
N VAL A 74 10.16 -4.07 -0.44
CA VAL A 74 11.54 -4.46 -0.12
C VAL A 74 11.69 -4.95 1.31
N TYR A 75 11.10 -4.24 2.29
CA TYR A 75 11.35 -4.52 3.71
C TYR A 75 10.23 -5.33 4.38
N GLY A 76 9.03 -5.33 3.80
CA GLY A 76 7.84 -5.95 4.39
C GLY A 76 7.33 -5.22 5.64
N GLY A 77 6.27 -5.75 6.21
CA GLY A 77 5.67 -5.25 7.45
C GLY A 77 5.16 -3.81 7.35
N LEU A 78 5.16 -3.11 8.48
CA LEU A 78 4.86 -1.69 8.56
C LEU A 78 6.15 -0.90 8.27
N SER A 79 6.21 -0.30 7.09
CA SER A 79 7.38 0.48 6.65
C SER A 79 7.09 1.97 6.72
N LEU A 80 7.90 2.69 7.49
CA LEU A 80 7.90 4.15 7.57
C LEU A 80 9.00 4.71 6.66
N VAL A 81 8.63 5.57 5.73
CA VAL A 81 9.59 6.28 4.88
C VAL A 81 9.78 7.69 5.45
N PRO A 82 10.94 8.00 6.05
CA PRO A 82 11.22 9.34 6.55
C PRO A 82 11.46 10.31 5.39
N ALA A 83 11.37 11.62 5.65
CA ALA A 83 11.68 12.64 4.66
C ALA A 83 13.13 12.54 4.17
N GLU A 84 14.03 12.12 5.03
CA GLU A 84 15.45 11.89 4.72
C GLU A 84 15.89 10.53 5.28
N GLY A 85 16.77 9.83 4.57
CA GLY A 85 17.35 8.57 4.99
C GLY A 85 16.65 7.32 4.41
N MET A 86 16.90 6.19 5.04
CA MET A 86 16.38 4.89 4.62
C MET A 86 15.08 4.57 5.35
N PRO A 87 14.21 3.73 4.76
CA PRO A 87 12.99 3.28 5.42
C PRO A 87 13.26 2.59 6.75
N LEU A 88 12.38 2.82 7.68
CA LEU A 88 12.37 2.17 8.99
C LEU A 88 11.24 1.15 9.03
N ARG A 89 11.56 -0.05 9.44
CA ARG A 89 10.56 -1.08 9.70
C ARG A 89 10.09 -0.97 11.14
N LEU A 90 8.78 -0.80 11.29
CA LEU A 90 8.12 -0.70 12.59
C LEU A 90 7.41 -2.02 12.93
N PRO A 91 7.28 -2.37 14.21
CA PRO A 91 6.43 -3.48 14.60
C PRO A 91 4.97 -3.16 14.28
N ILE A 92 4.22 -4.18 13.89
CA ILE A 92 2.76 -4.13 13.80
C ILE A 92 2.18 -5.03 14.87
N HIS A 93 1.08 -4.61 15.51
CA HIS A 93 0.47 -5.39 16.58
C HIS A 93 -0.01 -6.76 16.04
N PRO A 94 0.37 -7.88 16.66
CA PRO A 94 0.10 -9.23 16.14
C PRO A 94 -1.38 -9.61 16.13
N GLY A 95 -2.22 -8.93 16.90
CA GLY A 95 -3.66 -9.13 16.93
C GLY A 95 -4.41 -8.46 15.76
N LEU A 96 -3.74 -7.63 14.97
CA LEU A 96 -4.35 -7.00 13.81
C LEU A 96 -4.41 -7.95 12.62
N GLN A 97 -5.55 -7.95 11.95
CA GLN A 97 -5.82 -8.66 10.72
C GLN A 97 -6.14 -7.66 9.61
N VAL A 98 -5.90 -8.04 8.37
CA VAL A 98 -6.21 -7.21 7.20
C VAL A 98 -7.30 -7.87 6.36
N VAL A 99 -8.23 -7.04 5.91
CA VAL A 99 -9.19 -7.38 4.86
C VAL A 99 -9.09 -6.30 3.78
N LEU A 100 -9.00 -6.71 2.53
CA LEU A 100 -8.99 -5.82 1.37
C LEU A 100 -10.31 -5.94 0.64
N ALA A 101 -10.95 -4.80 0.36
CA ALA A 101 -12.03 -4.73 -0.61
C ALA A 101 -11.44 -4.33 -1.98
N VAL A 102 -11.65 -5.14 -3.00
CA VAL A 102 -11.04 -4.95 -4.32
C VAL A 102 -12.15 -4.80 -5.38
N PRO A 103 -12.53 -3.55 -5.73
CA PRO A 103 -13.51 -3.29 -6.78
C PRO A 103 -13.00 -3.70 -8.17
N ASP A 104 -13.92 -3.92 -9.11
CA ASP A 104 -13.58 -4.22 -10.52
C ASP A 104 -12.98 -3.02 -11.25
N SER A 105 -13.26 -1.79 -10.80
CA SER A 105 -12.70 -0.56 -11.36
C SER A 105 -11.17 -0.53 -11.29
N HIS A 106 -10.55 0.22 -12.20
CA HIS A 106 -9.10 0.42 -12.25
C HIS A 106 -8.78 1.90 -12.11
N LEU A 107 -7.73 2.21 -11.35
CA LEU A 107 -7.23 3.57 -11.22
C LEU A 107 -5.71 3.59 -11.39
N LEU A 108 -5.23 4.41 -12.32
CA LEU A 108 -3.79 4.61 -12.49
C LEU A 108 -3.27 5.54 -11.38
N THR A 109 -2.15 5.17 -10.78
CA THR A 109 -1.49 5.95 -9.72
C THR A 109 -1.21 7.39 -10.16
N GLU A 110 -0.85 7.59 -11.42
CA GLU A 110 -0.61 8.92 -11.98
C GLU A 110 -1.87 9.79 -12.00
N GLN A 111 -3.04 9.22 -12.36
CA GLN A 111 -4.32 9.93 -12.32
C GLN A 111 -4.68 10.32 -10.89
N ALA A 112 -4.53 9.38 -9.93
CA ALA A 112 -4.81 9.62 -8.53
C ALA A 112 -3.88 10.68 -7.89
N ARG A 113 -2.70 10.90 -8.43
CA ARG A 113 -1.78 11.94 -7.99
C ARG A 113 -2.10 13.31 -8.56
N ARG A 114 -2.59 13.37 -9.81
CA ARG A 114 -2.93 14.63 -10.48
C ARG A 114 -4.07 15.40 -9.84
N VAL A 115 -4.98 14.72 -9.15
CA VAL A 115 -6.12 15.37 -8.48
C VAL A 115 -5.77 15.95 -7.11
N ILE A 116 -4.58 15.68 -6.58
CA ILE A 116 -4.13 16.21 -5.30
C ILE A 116 -3.67 17.67 -5.47
N GLU A 117 -4.24 18.56 -4.69
CA GLU A 117 -3.85 19.96 -4.64
C GLU A 117 -2.43 20.12 -4.08
N HIS A 118 -1.68 21.11 -4.58
CA HIS A 118 -0.31 21.40 -4.13
C HIS A 118 -0.25 22.21 -2.82
N SER A 119 -1.38 22.79 -2.39
CA SER A 119 -1.46 23.59 -1.16
C SER A 119 -2.74 23.31 -0.43
N HIS A 120 -2.68 23.28 0.90
CA HIS A 120 -3.83 22.99 1.75
C HIS A 120 -3.92 23.99 2.90
N PRO A 121 -5.13 24.31 3.38
CA PRO A 121 -5.32 25.09 4.61
C PRO A 121 -4.58 24.44 5.79
N GLN A 122 -4.01 25.28 6.65
CA GLN A 122 -3.19 24.82 7.78
C GLN A 122 -3.95 23.85 8.71
N ASP A 123 -5.22 24.10 8.96
CA ASP A 123 -6.04 23.23 9.81
C ASP A 123 -6.24 21.83 9.21
N ARG A 124 -6.40 21.74 7.87
CA ARG A 124 -6.45 20.44 7.15
C ARG A 124 -5.15 19.67 7.30
N VAL A 125 -4.01 20.36 7.14
CA VAL A 125 -2.68 19.75 7.32
C VAL A 125 -2.50 19.23 8.76
N LEU A 126 -2.86 20.04 9.76
CA LEU A 126 -2.76 19.65 11.17
C LEU A 126 -3.62 18.41 11.48
N ARG A 127 -4.86 18.35 10.96
CA ARG A 127 -5.70 17.15 11.11
C ARG A 127 -5.08 15.91 10.46
N SER A 128 -4.54 16.03 9.24
CA SER A 128 -3.89 14.89 8.57
C SER A 128 -2.65 14.42 9.32
N LEU A 129 -1.82 15.33 9.85
CA LEU A 129 -0.67 14.96 10.69
C LEU A 129 -1.11 14.25 11.97
N SER A 130 -2.17 14.69 12.62
CA SER A 130 -2.73 14.03 13.80
C SER A 130 -3.22 12.62 13.48
N ARG A 131 -3.94 12.44 12.35
CA ARG A 131 -4.47 11.15 11.92
C ARG A 131 -3.36 10.16 11.55
N VAL A 132 -2.33 10.59 10.82
CA VAL A 132 -1.21 9.70 10.49
C VAL A 132 -0.43 9.29 11.74
N SER A 133 -0.30 10.19 12.72
CA SER A 133 0.31 9.88 14.01
C SER A 133 -0.52 8.85 14.79
N ALA A 134 -1.85 9.03 14.84
CA ALA A 134 -2.76 8.09 15.46
C ALA A 134 -2.76 6.73 14.76
N LEU A 135 -2.78 6.71 13.42
CA LEU A 135 -2.69 5.48 12.63
C LEU A 135 -1.41 4.71 12.93
N THR A 136 -0.26 5.40 12.90
CA THR A 136 1.04 4.77 13.17
C THR A 136 1.08 4.18 14.57
N ALA A 137 0.68 4.95 15.59
CA ALA A 137 0.61 4.46 16.96
C ALA A 137 -0.39 3.31 17.12
N GLY A 138 -1.57 3.42 16.53
CA GLY A 138 -2.60 2.38 16.57
C GLY A 138 -2.18 1.08 15.90
N LEU A 139 -1.47 1.13 14.76
CA LEU A 139 -0.93 -0.07 14.10
C LEU A 139 0.15 -0.77 14.94
N ILE A 140 0.93 -0.01 15.70
CA ILE A 140 1.98 -0.55 16.59
C ILE A 140 1.38 -1.16 17.85
N THR A 141 0.42 -0.47 18.48
CA THR A 141 -0.14 -0.85 19.79
C THR A 141 -1.36 -1.75 19.69
N GLY A 142 -2.06 -1.76 18.56
CA GLY A 142 -3.36 -2.42 18.41
C GLY A 142 -4.51 -1.66 19.08
N ASP A 143 -4.30 -0.42 19.53
CA ASP A 143 -5.26 0.37 20.26
C ASP A 143 -6.44 0.79 19.35
N PRO A 144 -7.68 0.37 19.66
CA PRO A 144 -8.85 0.66 18.83
C PRO A 144 -9.23 2.14 18.81
N ASP A 145 -8.98 2.89 19.88
CA ASP A 145 -9.30 4.32 19.95
C ASP A 145 -8.36 5.12 19.04
N LEU A 146 -7.07 4.77 19.02
CA LEU A 146 -6.10 5.36 18.10
C LEU A 146 -6.43 5.04 16.64
N LEU A 147 -6.78 3.78 16.33
CA LEU A 147 -7.17 3.36 14.99
C LEU A 147 -8.48 4.03 14.55
N GLY A 148 -9.44 4.18 15.48
CA GLY A 148 -10.68 4.93 15.24
C GLY A 148 -10.44 6.41 14.99
N ALA A 149 -9.54 7.05 15.75
CA ALA A 149 -9.18 8.47 15.58
C ALA A 149 -8.43 8.76 14.26
N ALA A 150 -7.86 7.74 13.62
CA ALA A 150 -7.09 7.86 12.38
C ALA A 150 -7.94 7.96 11.11
N HIS A 151 -9.26 7.80 11.18
CA HIS A 151 -10.13 7.80 10.00
C HIS A 151 -10.16 9.15 9.27
N GLY A 152 -10.22 9.03 7.94
CA GLY A 152 -10.34 10.13 6.99
C GLY A 152 -9.00 10.79 6.67
N ASP A 153 -8.82 11.11 5.40
CA ASP A 153 -7.68 11.87 4.89
C ASP A 153 -8.21 12.97 3.96
N GLU A 154 -8.31 14.18 4.49
CA GLU A 154 -8.86 15.33 3.76
C GLU A 154 -7.93 15.79 2.63
N ILE A 155 -6.66 15.37 2.64
CA ILE A 155 -5.69 15.71 1.61
C ILE A 155 -5.78 14.76 0.42
N HIS A 156 -5.89 13.44 0.68
CA HIS A 156 -5.78 12.44 -0.39
C HIS A 156 -7.09 11.73 -0.73
N GLU A 157 -7.93 11.38 0.25
CA GLU A 157 -9.16 10.62 -0.01
C GLU A 157 -10.19 11.48 -0.74
N GLN A 158 -10.51 12.64 -0.19
CA GLN A 158 -11.57 13.50 -0.70
C GLN A 158 -11.40 13.90 -2.17
N PRO A 159 -10.22 14.35 -2.66
CA PRO A 159 -10.03 14.62 -4.08
C PRO A 159 -10.09 13.36 -4.96
N ARG A 160 -9.71 12.21 -4.41
CA ARG A 160 -9.76 10.93 -5.14
C ARG A 160 -11.15 10.32 -5.21
N ASP A 161 -12.06 10.68 -4.33
CA ASP A 161 -13.45 10.24 -4.37
C ASP A 161 -14.18 10.75 -5.62
N GLU A 162 -13.72 11.86 -6.22
CA GLU A 162 -14.26 12.35 -7.50
C GLU A 162 -13.97 11.41 -8.68
N ILE A 163 -12.86 10.66 -8.62
CA ILE A 163 -12.43 9.76 -9.68
C ILE A 163 -12.61 8.27 -9.35
N SER A 164 -12.95 7.95 -8.11
CA SER A 164 -13.35 6.60 -7.65
C SER A 164 -14.31 6.70 -6.46
N PRO A 165 -15.58 7.09 -6.73
CA PRO A 165 -16.56 7.41 -5.69
C PRO A 165 -17.01 6.20 -4.86
N GLU A 166 -16.85 4.99 -5.37
CA GLU A 166 -17.17 3.75 -4.67
C GLU A 166 -16.35 3.55 -3.39
N VAL A 167 -15.15 4.12 -3.32
CA VAL A 167 -14.22 3.89 -2.20
C VAL A 167 -14.75 4.44 -0.88
N ALA A 168 -15.32 5.64 -0.88
CA ALA A 168 -15.90 6.22 0.33
C ALA A 168 -17.02 5.31 0.90
N GLY A 169 -17.86 4.75 0.04
CA GLY A 169 -18.90 3.79 0.43
C GLY A 169 -18.33 2.52 1.02
N LEU A 170 -17.26 1.97 0.43
CA LEU A 170 -16.59 0.76 0.92
C LEU A 170 -15.88 0.99 2.26
N ILE A 171 -15.29 2.15 2.49
CA ILE A 171 -14.72 2.51 3.80
C ILE A 171 -15.81 2.46 4.87
N GLU A 172 -16.97 3.05 4.61
CA GLU A 172 -18.10 3.02 5.55
C GLU A 172 -18.69 1.61 5.75
N VAL A 173 -18.68 0.75 4.72
CA VAL A 173 -19.05 -0.68 4.84
C VAL A 173 -18.10 -1.37 5.82
N GLY A 174 -16.78 -1.24 5.62
CA GLY A 174 -15.79 -1.84 6.51
C GLY A 174 -15.91 -1.39 7.97
N LYS A 175 -16.10 -0.09 8.19
CA LYS A 175 -16.29 0.50 9.54
C LYS A 175 -17.54 -0.07 10.23
N ARG A 176 -18.69 -0.09 9.53
CA ARG A 176 -19.94 -0.64 10.08
C ARG A 176 -19.84 -2.12 10.36
N ALA A 177 -19.05 -2.87 9.60
CA ALA A 177 -18.80 -4.28 9.82
C ALA A 177 -17.83 -4.56 10.98
N GLY A 178 -17.23 -3.54 11.60
CA GLY A 178 -16.37 -3.66 12.77
C GLY A 178 -14.88 -3.63 12.47
N ALA A 179 -14.47 -3.03 11.35
CA ALA A 179 -13.07 -2.66 11.16
C ALA A 179 -12.67 -1.58 12.17
N LEU A 180 -11.51 -1.72 12.78
CA LEU A 180 -10.93 -0.74 13.69
C LEU A 180 -10.47 0.51 12.91
N HIS A 181 -9.99 0.29 11.69
CA HIS A 181 -9.63 1.34 10.74
C HIS A 181 -9.92 0.84 9.33
N ALA A 182 -10.44 1.71 8.47
CA ALA A 182 -10.59 1.46 7.06
C ALA A 182 -10.22 2.71 6.28
N ALA A 183 -9.46 2.53 5.21
CA ALA A 183 -8.96 3.62 4.38
C ALA A 183 -8.74 3.15 2.93
N ARG A 184 -8.60 4.09 2.03
CA ARG A 184 -8.17 3.84 0.65
C ARG A 184 -6.78 3.19 0.64
N SER A 185 -6.59 2.11 -0.09
CA SER A 185 -5.30 1.47 -0.27
C SER A 185 -4.49 2.17 -1.35
N GLY A 186 -3.44 2.88 -0.95
CA GLY A 186 -2.59 3.64 -1.87
C GLY A 186 -3.37 4.63 -2.74
N ALA A 187 -3.27 4.49 -4.07
CA ALA A 187 -4.05 5.29 -5.01
C ALA A 187 -5.54 4.91 -5.04
N GLY A 188 -5.88 3.72 -4.62
CA GLY A 188 -7.17 3.08 -4.80
C GLY A 188 -7.22 2.29 -6.13
N PRO A 189 -8.39 1.74 -6.51
CA PRO A 189 -9.69 1.89 -5.86
C PRO A 189 -9.93 0.93 -4.68
N SER A 190 -8.98 0.07 -4.31
CA SER A 190 -9.15 -0.84 -3.17
C SER A 190 -9.21 -0.10 -1.84
N VAL A 191 -9.86 -0.74 -0.87
CA VAL A 191 -9.90 -0.32 0.53
C VAL A 191 -9.14 -1.35 1.37
N ILE A 192 -8.31 -0.87 2.29
CA ILE A 192 -7.71 -1.68 3.33
C ILE A 192 -8.46 -1.47 4.63
N ALA A 193 -8.83 -2.58 5.28
CA ALA A 193 -9.47 -2.57 6.59
C ALA A 193 -8.61 -3.35 7.59
N PHE A 194 -8.27 -2.70 8.71
CA PHE A 194 -7.63 -3.35 9.84
C PHE A 194 -8.70 -3.74 10.86
N CYS A 195 -8.67 -4.98 11.30
CA CYS A 195 -9.66 -5.55 12.22
C CYS A 195 -9.00 -6.53 13.18
N THR A 196 -9.77 -7.03 14.15
CA THR A 196 -9.36 -8.16 15.01
C THR A 196 -9.71 -9.48 14.34
N SER A 197 -9.19 -10.60 14.88
CA SER A 197 -9.60 -11.95 14.46
C SER A 197 -11.11 -12.15 14.52
N ASP A 198 -11.78 -11.59 15.54
CA ASP A 198 -13.21 -11.76 15.78
C ASP A 198 -14.11 -11.02 14.77
N SER A 199 -13.59 -9.94 14.15
CA SER A 199 -14.35 -9.16 13.18
C SER A 199 -13.94 -9.40 11.72
N ARG A 200 -12.84 -10.12 11.47
CA ARG A 200 -12.28 -10.36 10.13
C ARG A 200 -13.28 -10.96 9.14
N GLU A 201 -13.93 -12.05 9.53
CA GLU A 201 -14.90 -12.73 8.67
C GLU A 201 -16.12 -11.86 8.38
N ARG A 202 -16.62 -11.14 9.39
CA ARG A 202 -17.74 -10.21 9.23
C ARG A 202 -17.39 -9.05 8.31
N VAL A 203 -16.18 -8.48 8.41
CA VAL A 203 -15.71 -7.42 7.52
C VAL A 203 -15.57 -7.95 6.09
N ALA A 204 -15.01 -9.14 5.89
CA ALA A 204 -14.87 -9.75 4.57
C ALA A 204 -16.25 -10.04 3.93
N ALA A 205 -17.18 -10.61 4.69
CA ALA A 205 -18.54 -10.85 4.22
C ALA A 205 -19.26 -9.56 3.81
N ALA A 206 -19.12 -8.49 4.59
CA ALA A 206 -19.72 -7.20 4.27
C ALA A 206 -19.19 -6.59 2.96
N PHE A 207 -17.91 -6.75 2.66
CA PHE A 207 -17.36 -6.33 1.36
C PHE A 207 -17.89 -7.18 0.20
N THR A 208 -18.00 -8.50 0.39
CA THR A 208 -18.60 -9.38 -0.61
C THR A 208 -20.07 -9.04 -0.86
N GLU A 209 -20.84 -8.76 0.19
CA GLU A 209 -22.24 -8.30 0.09
C GLU A 209 -22.37 -6.93 -0.59
N ALA A 210 -21.33 -6.08 -0.48
CA ALA A 210 -21.25 -4.82 -1.21
C ALA A 210 -20.87 -4.99 -2.70
N GLY A 211 -20.68 -6.22 -3.18
CA GLY A 211 -20.42 -6.55 -4.56
C GLY A 211 -18.97 -6.42 -5.01
N VAL A 212 -18.01 -6.49 -4.09
CA VAL A 212 -16.58 -6.44 -4.41
C VAL A 212 -15.85 -7.69 -3.89
N ASP A 213 -14.72 -8.02 -4.52
CA ASP A 213 -13.86 -9.09 -4.02
C ASP A 213 -13.28 -8.73 -2.65
N ALA A 214 -13.39 -9.67 -1.70
CA ALA A 214 -12.80 -9.54 -0.38
C ALA A 214 -11.61 -10.48 -0.23
N LEU A 215 -10.40 -9.91 -0.14
CA LEU A 215 -9.17 -10.65 0.10
C LEU A 215 -8.77 -10.54 1.57
N THR A 216 -8.28 -11.64 2.13
CA THR A 216 -7.85 -11.70 3.53
C THR A 216 -6.38 -12.13 3.65
N PRO A 217 -5.43 -11.33 3.10
CA PRO A 217 -4.03 -11.69 3.12
C PRO A 217 -3.47 -11.72 4.55
N GLN A 218 -2.39 -12.47 4.71
CA GLN A 218 -1.58 -12.35 5.92
C GLN A 218 -0.69 -11.12 5.82
N LEU A 219 -0.44 -10.46 6.96
CA LEU A 219 0.54 -9.39 7.04
C LEU A 219 1.94 -9.97 6.82
N ALA A 220 2.59 -9.55 5.76
CA ALA A 220 3.95 -9.99 5.45
C ALA A 220 4.92 -9.45 6.49
N THR A 221 5.65 -10.34 7.16
CA THR A 221 6.70 -9.96 8.13
C THR A 221 8.06 -9.78 7.47
N THR A 222 8.21 -10.21 6.23
CA THR A 222 9.44 -10.07 5.43
C THR A 222 9.07 -9.52 4.06
N GLY A 223 9.97 -8.73 3.48
CA GLY A 223 9.85 -8.24 2.10
C GLY A 223 10.61 -9.12 1.12
N LEU A 224 11.48 -8.50 0.33
CA LEU A 224 12.33 -9.19 -0.65
C LEU A 224 13.17 -10.28 0.01
N VAL A 225 13.13 -11.50 -0.54
CA VAL A 225 13.84 -12.70 -0.07
C VAL A 225 14.97 -13.05 -1.02
#